data_faa790125a73ddc2c1f2b960ec685aa0
#
_entry.id   faa790125a73ddc2c1f2b960ec685aa0
#
_cell.length_a   1.000
_cell.length_b   1.000
_cell.length_c   1.000
_cell.angle_alpha   90.00
_cell.angle_beta   90.00
_cell.angle_gamma   90.00
#
_symmetry.space_group_name_H-M   'P 1'
#
loop_
_entity.id
_entity.type
_entity.pdbx_description
1 polymer ?
#
loop_
_entity_poly.entity_id
_entity_poly.type
_entity_poly.pdbx_seq_one_letter_code
_entity_poly.pdbx_strand_id
1 'polypeptide(L)'
;MSGEGLPSASGPATERERLSRSLIIDAAIGQVDREGLAALSMRRLGKQLGVEAMSLYRYVNGREDLLEGIVDELVGELEVQPGDGLGASGGWQAYVQWLAHEVRSMALAHPAVFPLVATRHPAAPWLRPPLRSLRVVQQFLEALIDRGFSEEQAVDAYRSFTSFLLGHLLLETATLGAETGPASEPLDEGDADLPNRDQDVELSDYPTLVRLRPLLSQDDTEAEFERALEALLDRLDMALSQ
;
A
#
# COMPACT_ATOMS: atom_id res chain seq x y z
N MET A 1 -29.39 29.28 58.78
CA MET A 1 -29.18 30.08 57.57
C MET A 1 -28.24 29.31 56.70
N SER A 2 -28.83 28.80 55.65
CA SER A 2 -28.30 27.84 54.70
C SER A 2 -27.31 28.50 53.72
N GLY A 3 -26.15 27.93 53.51
CA GLY A 3 -25.20 28.30 52.49
C GLY A 3 -25.09 27.16 51.48
N GLU A 4 -25.80 27.28 50.38
CA GLU A 4 -25.74 26.38 49.24
C GLU A 4 -24.40 26.55 48.50
N GLY A 5 -23.59 25.51 48.55
CA GLY A 5 -22.39 25.37 47.70
C GLY A 5 -22.77 24.92 46.32
N LEU A 6 -22.46 25.73 45.30
CA LEU A 6 -22.59 25.40 43.87
C LEU A 6 -21.65 24.26 43.50
N PRO A 7 -22.08 23.27 42.74
CA PRO A 7 -21.19 22.24 42.23
C PRO A 7 -20.33 22.81 41.08
N SER A 8 -19.04 22.69 41.25
CA SER A 8 -18.02 22.95 40.21
C SER A 8 -18.21 21.93 39.08
N ALA A 9 -18.60 22.41 37.90
CA ALA A 9 -18.66 21.65 36.70
C ALA A 9 -17.22 21.37 36.18
N SER A 10 -16.66 20.25 36.58
CA SER A 10 -15.49 19.66 35.93
C SER A 10 -15.97 19.01 34.63
N GLY A 11 -15.92 19.74 33.53
CA GLY A 11 -16.07 19.15 32.20
C GLY A 11 -14.92 18.16 31.96
N PRO A 12 -15.16 17.07 31.20
CA PRO A 12 -14.09 16.11 30.89
C PRO A 12 -13.02 16.83 30.07
N ALA A 13 -11.83 16.97 30.65
CA ALA A 13 -10.62 17.30 29.90
C ALA A 13 -10.41 16.17 28.90
N THR A 14 -10.61 16.46 27.62
CA THR A 14 -10.18 15.61 26.51
C THR A 14 -8.71 15.30 26.76
N GLU A 15 -8.43 14.03 27.08
CA GLU A 15 -7.08 13.51 27.26
C GLU A 15 -6.35 13.75 25.93
N ARG A 16 -5.51 14.78 25.88
CA ARG A 16 -4.68 15.05 24.70
C ARG A 16 -3.79 13.85 24.55
N GLU A 17 -4.05 13.06 23.54
CA GLU A 17 -3.25 11.91 23.17
C GLU A 17 -1.78 12.32 23.14
N ARG A 18 -0.95 11.63 23.95
CA ARG A 18 0.46 11.99 24.07
C ARG A 18 1.14 11.75 22.73
N LEU A 19 1.89 12.74 22.25
CA LEU A 19 2.68 12.61 21.03
C LEU A 19 3.55 11.34 21.10
N SER A 20 3.37 10.45 20.11
CA SER A 20 4.09 9.19 19.96
C SER A 20 4.53 9.02 18.50
N ARG A 21 5.45 8.07 18.24
CA ARG A 21 5.85 7.73 16.87
C ARG A 21 4.66 7.23 16.04
N SER A 22 3.83 6.34 16.61
CA SER A 22 2.62 5.83 15.96
C SER A 22 1.69 6.98 15.57
N LEU A 23 1.31 7.84 16.49
CA LEU A 23 0.44 8.99 16.21
C LEU A 23 0.98 9.90 15.08
N ILE A 24 2.30 10.06 15.00
CA ILE A 24 2.93 10.86 13.94
C ILE A 24 2.82 10.13 12.60
N ILE A 25 3.01 8.81 12.57
CA ILE A 25 2.89 7.98 11.37
C ILE A 25 1.44 7.96 10.89
N ASP A 26 0.46 7.73 11.77
CA ASP A 26 -0.96 7.75 11.44
C ASP A 26 -1.39 9.11 10.83
N ALA A 27 -0.92 10.20 11.46
CA ALA A 27 -1.17 11.54 10.94
C ALA A 27 -0.52 11.75 9.55
N ALA A 28 0.64 11.14 9.30
CA ALA A 28 1.34 11.23 8.02
C ALA A 28 0.62 10.42 6.94
N ILE A 29 0.16 9.20 7.23
CA ILE A 29 -0.67 8.38 6.33
C ILE A 29 -1.91 9.19 5.93
N GLY A 30 -2.67 9.68 6.90
CA GLY A 30 -3.86 10.48 6.61
C GLY A 30 -3.57 11.80 5.89
N GLN A 31 -2.37 12.39 6.01
CA GLN A 31 -1.99 13.55 5.21
C GLN A 31 -1.71 13.15 3.76
N VAL A 32 -0.99 12.05 3.52
CA VAL A 32 -0.70 11.57 2.17
C VAL A 32 -1.99 11.18 1.44
N ASP A 33 -2.91 10.51 2.10
CA ASP A 33 -4.20 10.13 1.52
C ASP A 33 -5.03 11.34 1.06
N ARG A 34 -4.97 12.44 1.80
CA ARG A 34 -5.74 13.64 1.46
C ARG A 34 -5.07 14.56 0.45
N GLU A 35 -3.76 14.66 0.49
CA GLU A 35 -3.02 15.74 -0.19
C GLU A 35 -1.91 15.21 -1.11
N GLY A 36 -1.72 13.87 -1.18
CA GLY A 36 -0.63 13.23 -1.92
C GLY A 36 0.71 13.24 -1.20
N LEU A 37 1.63 12.40 -1.67
CA LEU A 37 2.96 12.22 -1.08
C LEU A 37 3.84 13.48 -1.16
N ALA A 38 3.70 14.27 -2.22
CA ALA A 38 4.44 15.52 -2.41
C ALA A 38 4.12 16.57 -1.32
N ALA A 39 2.91 16.54 -0.77
CA ALA A 39 2.47 17.47 0.27
C ALA A 39 3.01 17.12 1.67
N LEU A 40 3.55 15.92 1.87
CA LEU A 40 4.03 15.46 3.19
C LEU A 40 5.22 16.30 3.68
N SER A 41 5.02 16.99 4.80
CA SER A 41 6.09 17.79 5.43
C SER A 41 5.96 17.84 6.95
N MET A 42 7.11 17.89 7.64
CA MET A 42 7.19 18.00 9.11
C MET A 42 6.45 19.23 9.64
N ARG A 43 6.45 20.33 8.90
CA ARG A 43 5.76 21.57 9.28
C ARG A 43 4.24 21.39 9.26
N ARG A 44 3.69 20.74 8.23
CA ARG A 44 2.26 20.47 8.12
C ARG A 44 1.79 19.48 9.19
N LEU A 45 2.58 18.40 9.40
CA LEU A 45 2.31 17.43 10.47
C LEU A 45 2.30 18.08 11.85
N GLY A 46 3.29 18.93 12.17
CA GLY A 46 3.31 19.67 13.43
C GLY A 46 2.05 20.51 13.59
N LYS A 47 1.64 21.24 12.54
CA LYS A 47 0.40 22.04 12.57
C LYS A 47 -0.86 21.15 12.79
N GLN A 48 -0.94 20.01 12.12
CA GLN A 48 -2.05 19.06 12.27
C GLN A 48 -2.14 18.50 13.69
N LEU A 49 -1.00 18.15 14.28
CA LEU A 49 -0.89 17.58 15.63
C LEU A 49 -0.88 18.65 16.75
N GLY A 50 -0.92 19.93 16.38
CA GLY A 50 -0.91 21.04 17.36
C GLY A 50 0.40 21.20 18.10
N VAL A 51 1.53 20.81 17.48
CA VAL A 51 2.87 20.91 18.06
C VAL A 51 3.83 21.65 17.13
N GLU A 52 4.95 22.15 17.66
CA GLU A 52 6.03 22.66 16.83
C GLU A 52 6.72 21.53 16.05
N ALA A 53 7.06 21.78 14.78
CA ALA A 53 7.70 20.78 13.91
C ALA A 53 8.97 20.17 14.55
N MET A 54 9.73 20.97 15.30
CA MET A 54 10.92 20.49 16.04
C MET A 54 10.61 19.44 17.11
N SER A 55 9.38 19.40 17.62
CA SER A 55 8.97 18.39 18.60
C SER A 55 8.84 16.99 17.97
N LEU A 56 8.53 16.92 16.67
CA LEU A 56 8.41 15.66 15.93
C LEU A 56 9.77 14.95 15.78
N TYR A 57 10.87 15.72 15.66
CA TYR A 57 12.22 15.18 15.50
C TYR A 57 12.74 14.39 16.70
N ARG A 58 12.01 14.39 17.82
CA ARG A 58 12.29 13.51 18.96
C ARG A 58 11.83 12.06 18.71
N TYR A 59 10.92 11.86 17.74
CA TYR A 59 10.27 10.59 17.48
C TYR A 59 10.61 10.03 16.09
N VAL A 60 10.91 10.91 15.14
CA VAL A 60 11.27 10.55 13.75
C VAL A 60 12.48 11.36 13.30
N ASN A 61 13.44 10.71 12.64
CA ASN A 61 14.70 11.32 12.21
C ASN A 61 14.59 12.02 10.84
N GLY A 62 13.45 12.64 10.57
CA GLY A 62 13.20 13.34 9.31
C GLY A 62 12.25 12.61 8.39
N ARG A 63 12.17 13.12 7.14
CA ARG A 63 11.21 12.65 6.13
C ARG A 63 11.41 11.18 5.76
N GLU A 64 12.65 10.74 5.63
CA GLU A 64 12.97 9.35 5.25
C GLU A 64 12.52 8.35 6.31
N ASP A 65 12.83 8.59 7.59
CA ASP A 65 12.38 7.76 8.70
C ASP A 65 10.84 7.74 8.82
N LEU A 66 10.18 8.86 8.50
CA LEU A 66 8.74 8.95 8.47
C LEU A 66 8.15 8.09 7.35
N LEU A 67 8.71 8.16 6.14
CA LEU A 67 8.26 7.33 5.01
C LEU A 67 8.50 5.83 5.27
N GLU A 68 9.60 5.49 5.94
CA GLU A 68 9.84 4.13 6.38
C GLU A 68 8.81 3.66 7.40
N GLY A 69 8.49 4.51 8.39
CA GLY A 69 7.47 4.22 9.38
C GLY A 69 6.08 4.01 8.78
N ILE A 70 5.71 4.79 7.76
CA ILE A 70 4.44 4.61 7.02
C ILE A 70 4.38 3.22 6.37
N VAL A 71 5.44 2.82 5.69
CA VAL A 71 5.49 1.49 5.03
C VAL A 71 5.47 0.36 6.07
N ASP A 72 6.25 0.50 7.15
CA ASP A 72 6.33 -0.51 8.21
C ASP A 72 4.97 -0.68 8.93
N GLU A 73 4.21 0.40 9.13
CA GLU A 73 2.87 0.37 9.73
C GLU A 73 1.89 -0.40 8.85
N LEU A 74 1.75 0.01 7.57
CA LEU A 74 0.80 -0.61 6.65
C LEU A 74 1.14 -2.07 6.33
N VAL A 75 2.42 -2.39 6.17
CA VAL A 75 2.85 -3.78 5.91
C VAL A 75 2.78 -4.64 7.17
N GLY A 76 2.94 -4.03 8.35
CA GLY A 76 2.76 -4.71 9.63
C GLY A 76 1.35 -5.25 9.85
N GLU A 77 0.33 -4.60 9.31
CA GLU A 77 -1.06 -5.05 9.34
C GLU A 77 -1.31 -6.33 8.50
N LEU A 78 -0.45 -6.61 7.53
CA LEU A 78 -0.55 -7.81 6.69
C LEU A 78 -0.01 -9.09 7.36
N GLU A 79 0.45 -9.01 8.60
CA GLU A 79 0.98 -10.17 9.32
C GLU A 79 -0.17 -11.12 9.73
N VAL A 80 -0.01 -12.39 9.34
CA VAL A 80 -0.94 -13.45 9.80
C VAL A 80 -0.84 -13.59 11.31
N GLN A 81 -1.94 -13.32 12.00
CA GLN A 81 -2.00 -13.53 13.45
C GLN A 81 -2.29 -15.00 13.77
N PRO A 82 -1.71 -15.55 14.86
CA PRO A 82 -2.08 -16.87 15.33
C PRO A 82 -3.59 -16.89 15.70
N GLY A 83 -4.38 -17.59 14.91
CA GLY A 83 -5.84 -17.69 15.13
C GLY A 83 -6.72 -17.24 13.96
N ASP A 84 -6.17 -16.68 12.89
CA ASP A 84 -6.93 -16.18 11.72
C ASP A 84 -7.59 -17.29 10.87
N GLY A 85 -7.60 -18.53 11.33
CA GLY A 85 -8.24 -19.66 10.63
C GLY A 85 -7.53 -20.13 9.36
N LEU A 86 -6.47 -19.45 8.95
CA LEU A 86 -5.62 -19.78 7.81
C LEU A 86 -4.57 -20.85 8.13
N GLY A 87 -4.69 -21.46 9.32
CA GLY A 87 -3.85 -22.56 9.77
C GLY A 87 -3.93 -23.80 8.88
N ALA A 88 -3.39 -24.94 9.34
CA ALA A 88 -3.20 -26.20 8.61
C ALA A 88 -4.43 -26.76 7.85
N SER A 89 -5.64 -26.29 8.10
CA SER A 89 -6.88 -26.72 7.44
C SER A 89 -7.24 -25.92 6.18
N GLY A 90 -6.72 -24.69 6.01
CA GLY A 90 -6.84 -23.93 4.77
C GLY A 90 -5.68 -24.30 3.85
N GLY A 91 -5.94 -24.75 2.61
CA GLY A 91 -4.91 -25.03 1.62
C GLY A 91 -4.03 -23.80 1.33
N TRP A 92 -2.93 -23.98 0.62
CA TRP A 92 -2.05 -22.87 0.21
C TRP A 92 -2.81 -21.83 -0.64
N GLN A 93 -3.80 -22.26 -1.43
CA GLN A 93 -4.66 -21.36 -2.23
C GLN A 93 -5.39 -20.36 -1.33
N ALA A 94 -6.02 -20.84 -0.25
CA ALA A 94 -6.75 -19.98 0.69
C ALA A 94 -5.84 -18.92 1.33
N TYR A 95 -4.59 -19.29 1.65
CA TYR A 95 -3.61 -18.35 2.19
C TYR A 95 -3.22 -17.28 1.16
N VAL A 96 -2.92 -17.69 -0.08
CA VAL A 96 -2.51 -16.75 -1.14
C VAL A 96 -3.67 -15.83 -1.53
N GLN A 97 -4.90 -16.35 -1.61
CA GLN A 97 -6.10 -15.53 -1.84
C GLN A 97 -6.31 -14.51 -0.72
N TRP A 98 -6.28 -14.95 0.53
CA TRP A 98 -6.40 -14.05 1.67
C TRP A 98 -5.36 -12.93 1.61
N LEU A 99 -4.09 -13.26 1.41
CA LEU A 99 -3.02 -12.26 1.33
C LEU A 99 -3.24 -11.28 0.17
N ALA A 100 -3.70 -11.78 -0.99
CA ALA A 100 -4.00 -10.93 -2.14
C ALA A 100 -5.12 -9.92 -1.83
N HIS A 101 -6.19 -10.36 -1.16
CA HIS A 101 -7.29 -9.50 -0.78
C HIS A 101 -6.92 -8.49 0.31
N GLU A 102 -6.12 -8.90 1.32
CA GLU A 102 -5.63 -7.97 2.35
C GLU A 102 -4.76 -6.87 1.75
N VAL A 103 -3.80 -7.23 0.90
CA VAL A 103 -2.96 -6.24 0.22
C VAL A 103 -3.79 -5.33 -0.69
N ARG A 104 -4.80 -5.87 -1.40
CA ARG A 104 -5.71 -5.06 -2.23
C ARG A 104 -6.56 -4.13 -1.35
N SER A 105 -7.10 -4.62 -0.25
CA SER A 105 -7.88 -3.80 0.69
C SER A 105 -7.04 -2.62 1.21
N MET A 106 -5.82 -2.86 1.62
CA MET A 106 -4.87 -1.82 2.03
C MET A 106 -4.57 -0.84 0.89
N ALA A 107 -4.32 -1.32 -0.33
CA ALA A 107 -4.05 -0.48 -1.49
C ALA A 107 -5.22 0.45 -1.83
N LEU A 108 -6.46 -0.05 -1.76
CA LEU A 108 -7.67 0.72 -2.02
C LEU A 108 -8.03 1.68 -0.88
N ALA A 109 -7.70 1.32 0.36
CA ALA A 109 -7.86 2.23 1.51
C ALA A 109 -6.85 3.39 1.47
N HIS A 110 -5.65 3.15 0.94
CA HIS A 110 -4.54 4.11 0.91
C HIS A 110 -3.92 4.25 -0.49
N PRO A 111 -4.72 4.63 -1.53
CA PRO A 111 -4.22 4.62 -2.91
C PRO A 111 -3.04 5.56 -3.13
N ALA A 112 -3.00 6.72 -2.47
CA ALA A 112 -1.88 7.66 -2.58
C ALA A 112 -0.61 7.20 -1.86
N VAL A 113 -0.72 6.28 -0.88
CA VAL A 113 0.40 5.71 -0.14
C VAL A 113 0.93 4.43 -0.79
N PHE A 114 0.06 3.65 -1.44
CA PHE A 114 0.41 2.33 -1.97
C PHE A 114 1.63 2.33 -2.90
N PRO A 115 1.84 3.30 -3.81
CA PRO A 115 3.06 3.35 -4.62
C PRO A 115 4.33 3.40 -3.77
N LEU A 116 4.31 4.05 -2.62
CA LEU A 116 5.43 4.06 -1.69
C LEU A 116 5.69 2.65 -1.13
N VAL A 117 4.64 1.91 -0.75
CA VAL A 117 4.74 0.53 -0.27
C VAL A 117 5.33 -0.39 -1.35
N ALA A 118 4.85 -0.24 -2.59
CA ALA A 118 5.22 -1.10 -3.71
C ALA A 118 6.65 -0.86 -4.25
N THR A 119 7.15 0.39 -4.18
CA THR A 119 8.39 0.79 -4.88
C THR A 119 9.56 1.14 -3.97
N ARG A 120 9.34 1.28 -2.66
CA ARG A 120 10.40 1.65 -1.74
C ARG A 120 11.42 0.53 -1.57
N HIS A 121 12.66 0.93 -1.27
CA HIS A 121 13.81 0.03 -1.16
C HIS A 121 13.52 -1.18 -0.26
N PRO A 122 13.88 -2.39 -0.71
CA PRO A 122 13.68 -3.62 0.06
C PRO A 122 14.52 -3.60 1.33
N ALA A 123 14.05 -4.30 2.35
CA ALA A 123 14.84 -4.58 3.55
C ALA A 123 16.14 -5.36 3.25
N ALA A 124 16.15 -6.10 2.12
CA ALA A 124 17.32 -6.87 1.66
C ALA A 124 17.60 -6.58 0.17
N PRO A 125 18.83 -6.13 -0.19
CA PRO A 125 19.18 -5.78 -1.57
C PRO A 125 19.10 -6.95 -2.56
N TRP A 126 19.19 -8.19 -2.09
CA TRP A 126 19.13 -9.42 -2.89
C TRP A 126 17.69 -9.92 -3.13
N LEU A 127 16.70 -9.40 -2.40
CA LEU A 127 15.31 -9.85 -2.53
C LEU A 127 14.70 -9.32 -3.86
N ARG A 128 14.10 -10.23 -4.63
CA ARG A 128 13.44 -9.94 -5.91
C ARG A 128 12.12 -10.71 -6.03
N PRO A 129 10.95 -10.07 -6.28
CA PRO A 129 10.72 -8.63 -6.21
C PRO A 129 11.04 -8.03 -4.83
N PRO A 130 11.33 -6.73 -4.78
CA PRO A 130 11.63 -6.08 -3.51
C PRO A 130 10.39 -5.98 -2.64
N LEU A 131 10.46 -6.48 -1.41
CA LEU A 131 9.47 -6.23 -0.36
C LEU A 131 10.16 -5.69 0.88
N ARG A 132 9.47 -4.81 1.59
CA ARG A 132 10.03 -4.19 2.79
C ARG A 132 10.02 -5.14 3.98
N SER A 133 8.94 -5.89 4.20
CA SER A 133 8.84 -6.81 5.33
C SER A 133 9.41 -8.18 5.00
N LEU A 134 10.58 -8.48 5.57
CA LEU A 134 11.15 -9.84 5.52
C LEU A 134 10.25 -10.84 6.25
N ARG A 135 9.44 -10.40 7.22
CA ARG A 135 8.51 -11.26 7.95
C ARG A 135 7.40 -11.75 7.04
N VAL A 136 6.78 -10.87 6.27
CA VAL A 136 5.74 -11.27 5.28
C VAL A 136 6.34 -12.23 4.25
N VAL A 137 7.55 -11.97 3.75
CA VAL A 137 8.23 -12.88 2.83
C VAL A 137 8.49 -14.25 3.46
N GLN A 138 8.98 -14.27 4.70
CA GLN A 138 9.24 -15.49 5.45
C GLN A 138 7.95 -16.29 5.62
N GLN A 139 6.88 -15.67 6.09
CA GLN A 139 5.58 -16.31 6.28
C GLN A 139 5.00 -16.86 4.97
N PHE A 140 5.15 -16.12 3.86
CA PHE A 140 4.71 -16.58 2.54
C PHE A 140 5.45 -17.84 2.10
N LEU A 141 6.78 -17.83 2.18
CA LEU A 141 7.61 -18.98 1.77
C LEU A 141 7.36 -20.20 2.67
N GLU A 142 7.34 -20.02 3.99
CA GLU A 142 7.03 -21.09 4.94
C GLU A 142 5.63 -21.68 4.69
N ALA A 143 4.63 -20.82 4.47
CA ALA A 143 3.28 -21.28 4.20
C ALA A 143 3.16 -22.17 2.97
N LEU A 144 3.96 -21.94 1.93
CA LEU A 144 3.99 -22.79 0.73
C LEU A 144 4.80 -24.07 0.95
N ILE A 145 5.99 -23.96 1.55
CA ILE A 145 6.86 -25.12 1.81
C ILE A 145 6.16 -26.13 2.74
N ASP A 146 5.51 -25.66 3.81
CA ASP A 146 4.75 -26.50 4.75
C ASP A 146 3.58 -27.23 4.06
N ARG A 147 3.15 -26.76 2.90
CA ARG A 147 2.05 -27.32 2.09
C ARG A 147 2.53 -28.10 0.86
N GLY A 148 3.82 -28.41 0.80
CA GLY A 148 4.40 -29.36 -0.14
C GLY A 148 5.13 -28.76 -1.35
N PHE A 149 5.29 -27.44 -1.42
CA PHE A 149 6.12 -26.82 -2.44
C PHE A 149 7.61 -27.11 -2.16
N SER A 150 8.40 -27.36 -3.20
CA SER A 150 9.86 -27.30 -3.08
C SER A 150 10.32 -25.85 -2.84
N GLU A 151 11.57 -25.68 -2.37
CA GLU A 151 12.14 -24.33 -2.16
C GLU A 151 12.14 -23.52 -3.46
N GLU A 152 12.47 -24.13 -4.59
CA GLU A 152 12.44 -23.51 -5.91
C GLU A 152 11.03 -23.10 -6.32
N GLN A 153 10.05 -24.02 -6.15
CA GLN A 153 8.64 -23.74 -6.47
C GLN A 153 8.09 -22.61 -5.58
N ALA A 154 8.42 -22.58 -4.30
CA ALA A 154 8.00 -21.52 -3.38
C ALA A 154 8.59 -20.15 -3.77
N VAL A 155 9.86 -20.10 -4.20
CA VAL A 155 10.50 -18.87 -4.69
C VAL A 155 9.87 -18.40 -6.00
N ASP A 156 9.58 -19.30 -6.93
CA ASP A 156 8.94 -18.95 -8.19
C ASP A 156 7.49 -18.50 -7.99
N ALA A 157 6.77 -19.12 -7.05
CA ALA A 157 5.45 -18.68 -6.63
C ALA A 157 5.49 -17.26 -6.01
N TYR A 158 6.45 -17.01 -5.10
CA TYR A 158 6.68 -15.69 -4.52
C TYR A 158 6.90 -14.62 -5.59
N ARG A 159 7.79 -14.90 -6.56
CA ARG A 159 8.11 -13.96 -7.64
C ARG A 159 6.90 -13.66 -8.52
N SER A 160 6.19 -14.70 -8.92
CA SER A 160 5.02 -14.58 -9.79
C SER A 160 3.88 -13.83 -9.09
N PHE A 161 3.57 -14.23 -7.86
CA PHE A 161 2.51 -13.63 -7.05
C PHE A 161 2.80 -12.15 -6.76
N THR A 162 4.00 -11.84 -6.26
CA THR A 162 4.35 -10.45 -5.90
C THR A 162 4.38 -9.55 -7.13
N SER A 163 4.92 -10.02 -8.26
CA SER A 163 4.96 -9.24 -9.50
C SER A 163 3.56 -8.96 -10.05
N PHE A 164 2.67 -9.97 -10.04
CA PHE A 164 1.29 -9.81 -10.41
C PHE A 164 0.58 -8.81 -9.51
N LEU A 165 0.63 -9.05 -8.19
CA LEU A 165 -0.10 -8.28 -7.21
C LEU A 165 0.31 -6.81 -7.21
N LEU A 166 1.62 -6.52 -7.09
CA LEU A 166 2.11 -5.15 -7.07
C LEU A 166 1.86 -4.44 -8.40
N GLY A 167 2.04 -5.12 -9.54
CA GLY A 167 1.80 -4.55 -10.86
C GLY A 167 0.32 -4.20 -11.07
N HIS A 168 -0.59 -5.13 -10.73
CA HIS A 168 -2.02 -4.91 -10.83
C HIS A 168 -2.47 -3.74 -9.94
N LEU A 169 -2.09 -3.75 -8.67
CA LEU A 169 -2.51 -2.75 -7.69
C LEU A 169 -1.91 -1.36 -7.96
N LEU A 170 -0.70 -1.27 -8.51
CA LEU A 170 -0.15 0.02 -8.95
C LEU A 170 -0.99 0.63 -10.08
N LEU A 171 -1.46 -0.18 -11.01
CA LEU A 171 -2.34 0.29 -12.08
C LEU A 171 -3.73 0.66 -11.54
N GLU A 172 -4.30 -0.16 -10.66
CA GLU A 172 -5.59 0.09 -10.04
C GLU A 172 -5.57 1.39 -9.20
N THR A 173 -4.56 1.58 -8.35
CA THR A 173 -4.44 2.81 -7.55
C THR A 173 -4.15 4.06 -8.39
N ALA A 174 -3.48 3.92 -9.55
CA ALA A 174 -3.27 5.02 -10.48
C ALA A 174 -4.59 5.55 -11.04
N THR A 175 -5.60 4.69 -11.30
CA THR A 175 -6.94 5.14 -11.72
C THR A 175 -7.66 5.93 -10.63
N LEU A 176 -7.30 5.70 -9.36
CA LEU A 176 -7.81 6.44 -8.19
C LEU A 176 -7.02 7.73 -7.91
N GLY A 177 -6.10 8.11 -8.80
CA GLY A 177 -5.32 9.35 -8.71
C GLY A 177 -4.00 9.21 -7.95
N ALA A 178 -3.53 7.99 -7.67
CA ALA A 178 -2.21 7.78 -7.09
C ALA A 178 -1.10 8.22 -8.07
N GLU A 179 -0.10 8.96 -7.56
CA GLU A 179 1.10 9.29 -8.31
C GLU A 179 2.05 8.08 -8.33
N THR A 180 2.12 7.38 -9.46
CA THR A 180 2.98 6.19 -9.62
C THR A 180 4.38 6.50 -10.17
N GLY A 181 4.62 7.76 -10.53
CA GLY A 181 5.93 8.24 -10.97
C GLY A 181 6.89 8.49 -9.80
N PRO A 182 8.21 8.58 -10.06
CA PRO A 182 9.14 9.06 -9.06
C PRO A 182 8.67 10.44 -8.57
N ALA A 183 8.69 10.65 -7.24
CA ALA A 183 8.36 11.95 -6.67
C ALA A 183 9.22 13.01 -7.37
N SER A 184 8.58 13.80 -8.22
CA SER A 184 9.25 14.89 -8.90
C SER A 184 9.69 15.85 -7.80
N GLU A 185 11.00 15.94 -7.54
CA GLU A 185 11.51 17.15 -6.90
C GLU A 185 11.06 18.30 -7.80
N PRO A 186 10.49 19.37 -7.24
CA PRO A 186 10.16 20.52 -8.03
C PRO A 186 11.46 20.95 -8.75
N LEU A 187 11.53 20.71 -10.04
CA LEU A 187 12.60 21.29 -10.84
C LEU A 187 12.39 22.79 -10.73
N ASP A 188 13.37 23.48 -10.13
CA ASP A 188 13.38 24.94 -9.94
C ASP A 188 13.59 25.68 -11.27
N GLU A 189 13.42 24.99 -12.38
CA GLU A 189 13.57 25.48 -13.74
C GLU A 189 12.20 25.39 -14.44
N GLY A 190 11.63 26.56 -14.60
CA GLY A 190 10.45 26.95 -15.33
C GLY A 190 9.74 25.92 -16.21
N ASP A 191 8.43 26.10 -16.37
CA ASP A 191 7.53 25.27 -17.15
C ASP A 191 8.22 24.60 -18.35
N ALA A 192 8.61 23.35 -18.20
CA ALA A 192 8.97 22.54 -19.35
C ALA A 192 7.70 22.41 -20.19
N ASP A 193 7.76 22.88 -21.44
CA ASP A 193 6.73 22.65 -22.46
C ASP A 193 6.56 21.14 -22.62
N LEU A 194 5.69 20.54 -21.81
CA LEU A 194 5.28 19.17 -21.99
C LEU A 194 4.53 19.11 -23.33
N PRO A 195 4.89 18.17 -24.22
CA PRO A 195 4.13 17.98 -25.46
C PRO A 195 2.65 17.90 -25.13
N ASN A 196 1.89 18.74 -25.80
CA ASN A 196 0.46 18.92 -25.56
C ASN A 196 -0.22 17.54 -25.48
N ARG A 197 -0.79 17.18 -24.32
CA ARG A 197 -1.54 15.92 -24.10
C ARG A 197 -2.80 15.83 -24.97
N ASP A 198 -3.18 16.95 -25.60
CA ASP A 198 -4.37 17.07 -26.46
C ASP A 198 -4.05 16.93 -27.96
N GLN A 199 -2.93 16.30 -28.34
CA GLN A 199 -2.85 15.81 -29.71
C GLN A 199 -3.88 14.70 -29.84
N ASP A 200 -5.01 15.00 -30.50
CA ASP A 200 -5.98 14.04 -30.96
C ASP A 200 -5.25 12.91 -31.70
N VAL A 201 -5.03 11.80 -31.00
CA VAL A 201 -4.50 10.60 -31.65
C VAL A 201 -5.55 10.18 -32.65
N GLU A 202 -5.27 10.33 -33.96
CA GLU A 202 -6.16 9.83 -35.00
C GLU A 202 -6.23 8.32 -34.90
N LEU A 203 -7.29 7.83 -34.26
CA LEU A 203 -7.52 6.39 -34.08
C LEU A 203 -7.80 5.66 -35.40
N SER A 204 -7.95 6.41 -36.52
CA SER A 204 -8.15 5.87 -37.86
C SER A 204 -7.06 4.87 -38.29
N ASP A 205 -5.81 5.10 -37.84
CA ASP A 205 -4.67 4.23 -38.14
C ASP A 205 -4.63 2.94 -37.29
N TYR A 206 -5.53 2.81 -36.33
CA TYR A 206 -5.61 1.69 -35.40
C TYR A 206 -6.97 0.97 -35.46
N PRO A 207 -7.35 0.34 -36.59
CA PRO A 207 -8.70 -0.20 -36.78
C PRO A 207 -9.10 -1.28 -35.76
N THR A 208 -8.14 -2.02 -35.24
CA THR A 208 -8.38 -3.01 -34.20
C THR A 208 -8.73 -2.35 -32.85
N LEU A 209 -8.05 -1.26 -32.50
CA LEU A 209 -8.38 -0.51 -31.28
C LEU A 209 -9.75 0.14 -31.37
N VAL A 210 -10.10 0.73 -32.53
CA VAL A 210 -11.44 1.28 -32.79
C VAL A 210 -12.52 0.24 -32.59
N ARG A 211 -12.32 -0.95 -33.14
CA ARG A 211 -13.27 -2.06 -33.02
C ARG A 211 -13.42 -2.58 -31.61
N LEU A 212 -12.31 -2.70 -30.86
CA LEU A 212 -12.28 -3.26 -29.51
C LEU A 212 -12.49 -2.21 -28.41
N ARG A 213 -12.55 -0.92 -28.74
CA ARG A 213 -12.74 0.17 -27.79
C ARG A 213 -13.89 -0.05 -26.80
N PRO A 214 -15.11 -0.54 -27.21
CA PRO A 214 -16.19 -0.78 -26.26
C PRO A 214 -15.86 -1.84 -25.19
N LEU A 215 -14.98 -2.80 -25.51
CA LEU A 215 -14.51 -3.80 -24.56
C LEU A 215 -13.36 -3.28 -23.70
N LEU A 216 -12.43 -2.52 -24.30
CA LEU A 216 -11.27 -1.95 -23.62
C LEU A 216 -11.63 -0.82 -22.64
N SER A 217 -12.83 -0.21 -22.81
CA SER A 217 -13.30 0.87 -21.93
C SER A 217 -14.26 0.39 -20.82
N GLN A 218 -14.46 -0.92 -20.70
CA GLN A 218 -15.22 -1.47 -19.58
C GLN A 218 -14.38 -1.36 -18.31
N ASP A 219 -14.99 -0.82 -17.26
CA ASP A 219 -14.39 -0.81 -15.92
C ASP A 219 -14.90 -2.04 -15.17
N ASP A 220 -14.09 -3.09 -15.17
CA ASP A 220 -14.38 -4.37 -14.51
C ASP A 220 -13.19 -4.80 -13.63
N THR A 221 -12.55 -3.81 -13.01
CA THR A 221 -11.27 -3.95 -12.30
C THR A 221 -11.33 -5.02 -11.21
N GLU A 222 -12.43 -5.12 -10.46
CA GLU A 222 -12.60 -6.16 -9.44
C GLU A 222 -12.64 -7.56 -10.05
N ALA A 223 -13.46 -7.77 -11.09
CA ALA A 223 -13.55 -9.07 -11.75
C ALA A 223 -12.27 -9.40 -12.55
N GLU A 224 -11.55 -8.41 -13.03
CA GLU A 224 -10.23 -8.61 -13.64
C GLU A 224 -9.20 -9.08 -12.62
N PHE A 225 -9.20 -8.50 -11.43
CA PHE A 225 -8.34 -8.94 -10.34
C PHE A 225 -8.61 -10.40 -9.96
N GLU A 226 -9.88 -10.75 -9.74
CA GLU A 226 -10.27 -12.12 -9.37
C GLU A 226 -9.87 -13.14 -10.46
N ARG A 227 -10.19 -12.86 -11.73
CA ARG A 227 -9.81 -13.75 -12.86
C ARG A 227 -8.30 -13.94 -12.97
N ALA A 228 -7.53 -12.88 -12.78
CA ALA A 228 -6.08 -12.95 -12.87
C ALA A 228 -5.47 -13.71 -11.68
N LEU A 229 -6.03 -13.52 -10.49
CA LEU A 229 -5.64 -14.26 -9.28
C LEU A 229 -5.94 -15.76 -9.42
N GLU A 230 -7.16 -16.13 -9.87
CA GLU A 230 -7.54 -17.52 -10.15
C GLU A 230 -6.59 -18.18 -11.16
N ALA A 231 -6.31 -17.49 -12.27
CA ALA A 231 -5.40 -18.00 -13.30
C ALA A 231 -3.97 -18.23 -12.76
N LEU A 232 -3.51 -17.37 -11.84
CA LEU A 232 -2.23 -17.55 -11.17
C LEU A 232 -2.25 -18.76 -10.24
N LEU A 233 -3.29 -18.94 -9.44
CA LEU A 233 -3.45 -20.08 -8.54
C LEU A 233 -3.50 -21.40 -9.29
N ASP A 234 -4.26 -21.48 -10.40
CA ASP A 234 -4.30 -22.65 -11.27
C ASP A 234 -2.91 -23.01 -11.82
N ARG A 235 -2.14 -22.01 -12.23
CA ARG A 235 -0.77 -22.22 -12.69
C ARG A 235 0.15 -22.76 -11.62
N LEU A 236 0.03 -22.24 -10.39
CA LEU A 236 0.82 -22.73 -9.25
C LEU A 236 0.44 -24.15 -8.85
N ASP A 237 -0.85 -24.49 -8.93
CA ASP A 237 -1.35 -25.86 -8.67
C ASP A 237 -0.81 -26.86 -9.67
N MET A 238 -0.79 -26.49 -10.96
CA MET A 238 -0.16 -27.32 -11.99
C MET A 238 1.35 -27.51 -11.77
N ALA A 239 2.06 -26.49 -11.29
CA ALA A 239 3.49 -26.58 -10.99
C ALA A 239 3.76 -27.49 -9.78
N LEU A 240 2.88 -27.51 -8.78
CA LEU A 240 2.98 -28.39 -7.60
C LEU A 240 2.75 -29.86 -7.97
N SER A 241 1.98 -30.12 -9.03
CA SER A 241 1.62 -31.48 -9.47
C SER A 241 2.68 -32.17 -10.35
N GLN A 242 3.77 -31.46 -10.69
CA GLN A 242 4.89 -31.97 -11.51
C GLN A 242 6.07 -32.39 -10.65
#